data_72b887ea044cfc7f74e5f73e7188c4a4
#
_entry.id   72b887ea044cfc7f74e5f73e7188c4a4
#
_cell.length_a   1.000
_cell.length_b   1.000
_cell.length_c   1.000
_cell.angle_alpha   90.00
_cell.angle_beta   90.00
_cell.angle_gamma   90.00
#
_symmetry.space_group_name_H-M   'P 1'
#
loop_
_entity.id
_entity.type
_entity.pdbx_description
1 polymer ?
#
loop_
_entity_poly.entity_id
_entity_poly.type
_entity_poly.pdbx_seq_one_letter_code
_entity_poly.pdbx_strand_id
1 'polypeptide(L)'
;MRIALVSDAWRPQVNGVVRTLTTTAAELARMGHVVEAVTPDQFTTLPCPGYPEIRLALGAGRGVRRRLEAIGADAIHIATEGPLGWAARRWCVAEGVPFTTSFHTRFPDYLAVRTKLPPDLFWSALRRFHERAEQAFVATPTLEAELRTRGFSRLHRWGRGVDLSLFRPDGPRLPEVEGLAGPVMLHVGRVAPEKNIEAFLAADVPGTKLVVGDGPALPAMRRRYPNAVYLGALHGERLAAAYRSADVFVFASRTDTFGLVMAEAMASGTPVAAYPVAGPVDVVSEGAGVLGEDLATAIHGALRLDRAAAAAAGRAFGWDRCTRQFLDGLRPITRLAKAA
;
A
#
# COMPACT_ATOMS: atom_id res chain seq x y z
N MET A 1 -18.46 17.30 1.86
CA MET A 1 -17.51 17.66 2.94
C MET A 1 -16.21 18.17 2.35
N ARG A 2 -15.57 19.10 3.04
CA ARG A 2 -14.18 19.51 2.77
C ARG A 2 -13.25 18.73 3.71
N ILE A 3 -12.32 18.00 3.16
CA ILE A 3 -11.43 17.07 3.90
C ILE A 3 -9.99 17.59 3.77
N ALA A 4 -9.32 17.87 4.89
CA ALA A 4 -7.90 18.14 4.90
C ALA A 4 -7.13 16.81 5.02
N LEU A 5 -6.31 16.51 4.02
CA LEU A 5 -5.47 15.31 3.97
C LEU A 5 -4.00 15.70 4.18
N VAL A 6 -3.42 15.35 5.32
CA VAL A 6 -2.02 15.66 5.63
C VAL A 6 -1.15 14.43 5.38
N SER A 7 -0.11 14.56 4.55
CA SER A 7 0.77 13.45 4.23
C SER A 7 2.21 13.90 3.95
N ASP A 8 3.19 13.18 4.51
CA ASP A 8 4.61 13.30 4.14
C ASP A 8 4.96 12.43 2.91
N ALA A 9 4.09 11.46 2.56
CA ALA A 9 4.20 10.64 1.37
C ALA A 9 3.31 11.23 0.26
N TRP A 10 3.93 11.85 -0.73
CA TRP A 10 3.24 12.49 -1.85
C TRP A 10 4.10 12.45 -3.12
N ARG A 11 3.50 12.86 -4.26
CA ARG A 11 4.25 12.99 -5.52
C ARG A 11 5.50 13.86 -5.34
N PRO A 12 6.62 13.55 -6.00
CA PRO A 12 6.84 12.57 -7.08
C PRO A 12 7.16 11.14 -6.60
N GLN A 13 7.05 10.81 -5.31
CA GLN A 13 7.28 9.46 -4.82
C GLN A 13 6.34 8.45 -5.48
N VAL A 14 6.89 7.28 -5.86
CA VAL A 14 6.12 6.17 -6.45
C VAL A 14 6.10 5.01 -5.46
N ASN A 15 5.05 4.93 -4.67
CA ASN A 15 4.83 3.85 -3.69
C ASN A 15 3.33 3.64 -3.41
N GLY A 16 3.01 2.55 -2.72
CA GLY A 16 1.63 2.16 -2.42
C GLY A 16 0.85 3.18 -1.57
N VAL A 17 1.52 3.94 -0.70
CA VAL A 17 0.90 4.98 0.14
C VAL A 17 0.44 6.14 -0.73
N VAL A 18 1.34 6.68 -1.56
CA VAL A 18 1.04 7.78 -2.49
C VAL A 18 -0.10 7.39 -3.42
N ARG A 19 -0.04 6.19 -4.02
CA ARG A 19 -1.09 5.68 -4.90
C ARG A 19 -2.43 5.61 -4.16
N THR A 20 -2.45 5.06 -2.95
CA THR A 20 -3.67 4.95 -2.15
C THR A 20 -4.27 6.33 -1.87
N LEU A 21 -3.47 7.27 -1.37
CA LEU A 21 -3.95 8.59 -0.99
C LEU A 21 -4.42 9.42 -2.18
N THR A 22 -3.67 9.41 -3.28
CA THR A 22 -4.04 10.18 -4.48
C THR A 22 -5.28 9.63 -5.17
N THR A 23 -5.43 8.29 -5.21
CA THR A 23 -6.63 7.69 -5.79
C THR A 23 -7.84 7.89 -4.87
N THR A 24 -7.68 7.72 -3.56
CA THR A 24 -8.77 8.01 -2.60
C THR A 24 -9.23 9.47 -2.71
N ALA A 25 -8.30 10.42 -2.83
CA ALA A 25 -8.65 11.83 -3.03
C ALA A 25 -9.43 12.06 -4.34
N ALA A 26 -9.04 11.41 -5.43
CA ALA A 26 -9.76 11.49 -6.71
C ALA A 26 -11.16 10.87 -6.64
N GLU A 27 -11.30 9.72 -5.99
CA GLU A 27 -12.59 9.06 -5.79
C GLU A 27 -13.52 9.89 -4.89
N LEU A 28 -12.99 10.48 -3.82
CA LEU A 28 -13.73 11.40 -2.97
C LEU A 28 -14.24 12.61 -3.76
N ALA A 29 -13.42 13.16 -4.65
CA ALA A 29 -13.84 14.26 -5.53
C ALA A 29 -14.98 13.83 -6.46
N ARG A 30 -14.92 12.61 -7.03
CA ARG A 30 -16.01 12.03 -7.82
C ARG A 30 -17.31 11.85 -7.02
N MET A 31 -17.20 11.59 -5.71
CA MET A 31 -18.34 11.48 -4.78
C MET A 31 -18.85 12.86 -4.30
N GLY A 32 -18.33 13.97 -4.82
CA GLY A 32 -18.77 15.33 -4.47
C GLY A 32 -18.14 15.91 -3.20
N HIS A 33 -17.01 15.35 -2.73
CA HIS A 33 -16.24 15.90 -1.63
C HIS A 33 -15.08 16.77 -2.16
N VAL A 34 -14.63 17.73 -1.37
CA VAL A 34 -13.43 18.54 -1.66
C VAL A 34 -12.29 18.04 -0.79
N VAL A 35 -11.21 17.60 -1.41
CA VAL A 35 -10.00 17.16 -0.70
C VAL A 35 -8.88 18.16 -0.92
N GLU A 36 -8.37 18.72 0.16
CA GLU A 36 -7.21 19.62 0.15
C GLU A 36 -6.04 18.97 0.87
N ALA A 37 -4.96 18.72 0.10
CA ALA A 37 -3.79 18.04 0.61
C ALA A 37 -2.75 19.02 1.15
N VAL A 38 -2.18 18.69 2.33
CA VAL A 38 -1.02 19.36 2.91
C VAL A 38 0.18 18.42 2.79
N THR A 39 1.12 18.76 1.91
CA THR A 39 2.12 17.85 1.36
C THR A 39 3.51 18.47 1.29
N PRO A 40 4.61 17.69 1.19
CA PRO A 40 5.98 18.19 1.29
C PRO A 40 6.38 19.24 0.24
N ASP A 41 5.80 19.17 -0.98
CA ASP A 41 6.05 20.11 -2.08
C ASP A 41 5.65 21.55 -1.76
N GLN A 42 4.83 21.74 -0.71
CA GLN A 42 4.39 23.05 -0.23
C GLN A 42 5.34 23.67 0.82
N PHE A 43 6.46 23.00 1.12
CA PHE A 43 7.39 23.37 2.19
C PHE A 43 8.85 23.29 1.73
N THR A 44 9.73 23.97 2.47
CA THR A 44 11.17 23.68 2.35
C THR A 44 11.45 22.29 2.89
N THR A 45 12.15 21.46 2.11
CA THR A 45 12.36 20.05 2.46
C THR A 45 13.83 19.65 2.36
N LEU A 46 14.22 18.63 3.12
CA LEU A 46 15.48 17.89 2.97
C LEU A 46 15.20 16.43 2.55
N PRO A 47 16.12 15.80 1.81
CA PRO A 47 16.01 14.38 1.51
C PRO A 47 16.17 13.54 2.79
N CYS A 48 15.34 12.48 2.90
CA CYS A 48 15.50 11.52 3.98
C CYS A 48 16.79 10.72 3.81
N PRO A 49 17.63 10.58 4.84
CA PRO A 49 18.85 9.78 4.76
C PRO A 49 18.56 8.34 4.31
N GLY A 50 19.14 7.91 3.19
CA GLY A 50 18.99 6.58 2.60
C GLY A 50 17.75 6.37 1.72
N TYR A 51 16.85 7.36 1.66
CA TYR A 51 15.68 7.39 0.77
C TYR A 51 15.50 8.81 0.24
N PRO A 52 16.38 9.29 -0.66
CA PRO A 52 16.40 10.70 -1.09
C PRO A 52 15.12 11.13 -1.82
N GLU A 53 14.36 10.19 -2.33
CA GLU A 53 13.04 10.39 -2.90
C GLU A 53 11.99 10.80 -1.85
N ILE A 54 12.19 10.47 -0.57
CA ILE A 54 11.33 10.90 0.53
C ILE A 54 11.81 12.27 1.01
N ARG A 55 10.94 13.26 0.92
CA ARG A 55 11.24 14.65 1.28
C ARG A 55 10.66 14.98 2.65
N LEU A 56 11.52 15.36 3.60
CA LEU A 56 11.13 15.73 4.96
C LEU A 56 10.97 17.25 5.07
N ALA A 57 9.78 17.71 5.44
CA ALA A 57 9.49 19.13 5.60
C ALA A 57 10.20 19.73 6.83
N LEU A 58 10.84 20.88 6.63
CA LEU A 58 11.53 21.62 7.69
C LEU A 58 10.60 22.67 8.30
N GLY A 59 10.67 22.85 9.63
CA GLY A 59 9.94 23.93 10.31
C GLY A 59 8.43 23.90 10.08
N ALA A 60 7.84 22.72 9.83
CA ALA A 60 6.49 22.54 9.34
C ALA A 60 5.37 23.14 10.24
N GLY A 61 5.62 23.36 11.52
CA GLY A 61 4.57 23.68 12.51
C GLY A 61 3.71 24.87 12.15
N ARG A 62 4.31 26.06 11.89
CA ARG A 62 3.58 27.29 11.53
C ARG A 62 2.91 27.17 10.14
N GLY A 63 3.59 26.52 9.19
CA GLY A 63 3.08 26.33 7.84
C GLY A 63 1.86 25.41 7.79
N VAL A 64 1.91 24.28 8.50
CA VAL A 64 0.80 23.32 8.61
C VAL A 64 -0.40 23.97 9.30
N ARG A 65 -0.18 24.66 10.44
CA ARG A 65 -1.23 25.41 11.14
C ARG A 65 -1.96 26.35 10.19
N ARG A 66 -1.24 27.24 9.51
CA ARG A 66 -1.82 28.25 8.59
C ARG A 66 -2.65 27.60 7.48
N ARG A 67 -2.18 26.46 6.94
CA ARG A 67 -2.91 25.74 5.88
C ARG A 67 -4.18 25.11 6.42
N LEU A 68 -4.14 24.42 7.56
CA LEU A 68 -5.31 23.78 8.16
C LEU A 68 -6.37 24.82 8.54
N GLU A 69 -5.97 25.98 9.07
CA GLU A 69 -6.85 27.10 9.36
C GLU A 69 -7.49 27.67 8.06
N ALA A 70 -6.69 27.85 7.00
CA ALA A 70 -7.16 28.34 5.71
C ALA A 70 -8.10 27.36 5.00
N ILE A 71 -7.84 26.07 5.07
CA ILE A 71 -8.70 25.01 4.51
C ILE A 71 -10.07 25.06 5.16
N GLY A 72 -10.16 25.27 6.47
CA GLY A 72 -11.42 25.27 7.20
C GLY A 72 -12.18 23.96 6.99
N ALA A 73 -11.49 22.82 7.13
CA ALA A 73 -12.00 21.50 6.83
C ALA A 73 -13.18 21.07 7.73
N ASP A 74 -14.04 20.21 7.18
CA ASP A 74 -15.10 19.50 7.92
C ASP A 74 -14.55 18.23 8.60
N ALA A 75 -13.44 17.68 8.10
CA ALA A 75 -12.72 16.54 8.68
C ALA A 75 -11.22 16.63 8.36
N ILE A 76 -10.39 16.13 9.28
CA ILE A 76 -8.93 16.09 9.11
C ILE A 76 -8.45 14.66 9.18
N HIS A 77 -7.70 14.23 8.17
CA HIS A 77 -7.02 12.94 8.14
C HIS A 77 -5.52 13.13 8.02
N ILE A 78 -4.77 12.60 8.97
CA ILE A 78 -3.31 12.65 9.01
C ILE A 78 -2.79 11.27 8.59
N ALA A 79 -2.34 11.16 7.34
CA ALA A 79 -2.07 9.88 6.72
C ALA A 79 -0.69 9.29 7.04
N THR A 80 0.26 10.10 7.51
CA THR A 80 1.64 9.63 7.77
C THR A 80 2.21 10.23 9.03
N GLU A 81 3.20 9.53 9.61
CA GLU A 81 3.83 9.85 10.90
C GLU A 81 5.10 10.71 10.76
N GLY A 82 5.28 11.36 9.62
CA GLY A 82 6.41 12.24 9.33
C GLY A 82 6.27 13.65 9.93
N PRO A 83 7.18 14.58 9.57
CA PRO A 83 7.20 15.94 10.12
C PRO A 83 5.89 16.71 9.95
N LEU A 84 5.22 16.58 8.80
CA LEU A 84 3.90 17.21 8.55
C LEU A 84 2.83 16.59 9.44
N GLY A 85 2.81 15.26 9.52
CA GLY A 85 1.85 14.54 10.37
C GLY A 85 1.99 14.91 11.84
N TRP A 86 3.20 14.96 12.39
CA TRP A 86 3.44 15.39 13.76
C TRP A 86 3.08 16.85 13.99
N ALA A 87 3.30 17.74 13.00
CA ALA A 87 2.91 19.14 13.09
C ALA A 87 1.38 19.30 13.13
N ALA A 88 0.67 18.60 12.23
CA ALA A 88 -0.79 18.59 12.20
C ALA A 88 -1.39 18.02 13.48
N ARG A 89 -0.88 16.87 13.96
CA ARG A 89 -1.29 16.28 15.23
C ARG A 89 -1.15 17.25 16.41
N ARG A 90 0.02 17.91 16.52
CA ARG A 90 0.24 18.88 17.60
C ARG A 90 -0.78 20.02 17.56
N TRP A 91 -1.05 20.53 16.37
CA TRP A 91 -2.04 21.59 16.19
C TRP A 91 -3.45 21.09 16.55
N CYS A 92 -3.88 19.95 16.02
CA CYS A 92 -5.20 19.40 16.32
C CYS A 92 -5.40 19.17 17.83
N VAL A 93 -4.38 18.62 18.52
CA VAL A 93 -4.44 18.40 19.97
C VAL A 93 -4.50 19.71 20.76
N ALA A 94 -3.73 20.73 20.35
CA ALA A 94 -3.71 22.03 21.01
C ALA A 94 -5.03 22.80 20.86
N GLU A 95 -5.67 22.69 19.70
CA GLU A 95 -6.94 23.38 19.39
C GLU A 95 -8.19 22.54 19.74
N GLY A 96 -8.00 21.31 20.24
CA GLY A 96 -9.13 20.39 20.53
C GLY A 96 -9.88 19.93 19.28
N VAL A 97 -9.25 19.95 18.11
CA VAL A 97 -9.86 19.55 16.84
C VAL A 97 -9.76 18.04 16.67
N PRO A 98 -10.87 17.32 16.43
CA PRO A 98 -10.85 15.88 16.16
C PRO A 98 -10.16 15.59 14.83
N PHE A 99 -9.40 14.49 14.81
CA PHE A 99 -8.70 14.05 13.60
C PHE A 99 -8.60 12.52 13.57
N THR A 100 -8.38 11.98 12.38
CA THR A 100 -8.10 10.56 12.15
C THR A 100 -6.69 10.38 11.61
N THR A 101 -6.14 9.18 11.75
CA THR A 101 -4.79 8.84 11.26
C THR A 101 -4.82 7.54 10.47
N SER A 102 -3.74 7.21 9.76
CA SER A 102 -3.55 5.91 9.10
C SER A 102 -2.23 5.27 9.48
N PHE A 103 -2.25 3.96 9.65
CA PHE A 103 -1.07 3.13 9.72
C PHE A 103 -0.83 2.48 8.36
N HIS A 104 0.20 2.93 7.64
CA HIS A 104 0.51 2.43 6.31
C HIS A 104 1.71 1.50 6.25
N THR A 105 2.72 1.75 7.09
CA THR A 105 4.03 1.10 6.98
C THR A 105 4.56 0.72 8.36
N ARG A 106 5.15 -0.46 8.46
CA ARG A 106 5.81 -0.96 9.69
C ARG A 106 7.16 -0.27 9.89
N PHE A 107 7.17 1.06 9.95
CA PHE A 107 8.40 1.84 10.17
C PHE A 107 9.22 1.40 11.38
N PRO A 108 8.62 1.02 12.53
CA PRO A 108 9.38 0.55 13.68
C PRO A 108 10.32 -0.61 13.34
N ASP A 109 9.86 -1.58 12.56
CA ASP A 109 10.65 -2.76 12.21
C ASP A 109 11.80 -2.37 11.26
N TYR A 110 11.54 -1.51 10.28
CA TYR A 110 12.60 -0.99 9.38
C TYR A 110 13.64 -0.14 10.10
N LEU A 111 13.20 0.72 11.03
CA LEU A 111 14.11 1.58 11.80
C LEU A 111 14.95 0.76 12.77
N ALA A 112 14.38 -0.25 13.42
CA ALA A 112 15.10 -1.14 14.33
C ALA A 112 16.25 -1.88 13.62
N VAL A 113 15.98 -2.46 12.44
CA VAL A 113 17.00 -3.14 11.62
C VAL A 113 18.13 -2.17 11.24
N ARG A 114 17.80 -0.93 10.90
CA ARG A 114 18.76 0.06 10.42
C ARG A 114 19.58 0.72 11.53
N THR A 115 18.95 1.05 12.65
CA THR A 115 19.57 1.78 13.76
C THR A 115 20.15 0.86 14.81
N LYS A 116 19.80 -0.44 14.79
CA LYS A 116 20.11 -1.45 15.83
C LYS A 116 19.54 -1.08 17.20
N LEU A 117 18.58 -0.16 17.27
CA LEU A 117 17.85 0.19 18.48
C LEU A 117 16.65 -0.77 18.70
N PRO A 118 16.22 -0.97 19.96
CA PRO A 118 15.08 -1.82 20.26
C PRO A 118 13.80 -1.38 19.50
N PRO A 119 13.08 -2.29 18.84
CA PRO A 119 11.85 -1.95 18.11
C PRO A 119 10.79 -1.26 18.96
N ASP A 120 10.72 -1.59 20.27
CA ASP A 120 9.71 -1.05 21.19
C ASP A 120 9.80 0.46 21.38
N LEU A 121 11.01 1.04 21.22
CA LEU A 121 11.18 2.49 21.24
C LEU A 121 10.37 3.16 20.10
N PHE A 122 10.49 2.62 18.90
CA PHE A 122 9.77 3.13 17.73
C PHE A 122 8.27 2.84 17.81
N TRP A 123 7.89 1.66 18.31
CA TRP A 123 6.49 1.32 18.55
C TRP A 123 5.83 2.24 19.58
N SER A 124 6.56 2.65 20.62
CA SER A 124 6.06 3.60 21.62
C SER A 124 5.82 4.99 21.02
N ALA A 125 6.75 5.47 20.18
CA ALA A 125 6.59 6.74 19.47
C ALA A 125 5.38 6.69 18.52
N LEU A 126 5.20 5.58 17.81
CA LEU A 126 4.10 5.40 16.88
C LEU A 126 2.75 5.33 17.62
N ARG A 127 2.68 4.59 18.72
CA ARG A 127 1.50 4.56 19.58
C ARG A 127 1.15 5.96 20.08
N ARG A 128 2.15 6.74 20.56
CA ARG A 128 1.94 8.13 20.97
C ARG A 128 1.39 9.01 19.84
N PHE A 129 1.80 8.75 18.60
CA PHE A 129 1.27 9.48 17.45
C PHE A 129 -0.23 9.22 17.26
N HIS A 130 -0.66 7.97 17.30
CA HIS A 130 -2.04 7.58 17.01
C HIS A 130 -3.00 7.71 18.20
N GLU A 131 -2.52 7.66 19.45
CA GLU A 131 -3.35 7.61 20.66
C GLU A 131 -4.36 8.76 20.81
N ARG A 132 -4.07 9.94 20.23
CA ARG A 132 -4.94 11.12 20.29
C ARG A 132 -5.88 11.24 19.11
N ALA A 133 -5.74 10.39 18.11
CA ALA A 133 -6.68 10.34 17.00
C ALA A 133 -8.01 9.72 17.44
N GLU A 134 -9.10 10.17 16.85
CA GLU A 134 -10.42 9.55 17.06
C GLU A 134 -10.43 8.12 16.53
N GLN A 135 -9.76 7.88 15.41
CA GLN A 135 -9.52 6.56 14.85
C GLN A 135 -8.17 6.50 14.12
N ALA A 136 -7.49 5.35 14.19
CA ALA A 136 -6.36 5.02 13.35
C ALA A 136 -6.79 3.98 12.31
N PHE A 137 -6.61 4.30 11.03
CA PHE A 137 -7.04 3.43 9.94
C PHE A 137 -6.00 2.36 9.65
N VAL A 138 -6.45 1.13 9.50
CA VAL A 138 -5.61 -0.05 9.28
C VAL A 138 -6.12 -0.86 8.09
N ALA A 139 -5.19 -1.44 7.32
CA ALA A 139 -5.53 -2.04 6.04
C ALA A 139 -6.17 -3.43 6.17
N THR A 140 -5.74 -4.25 7.14
CA THR A 140 -6.08 -5.67 7.19
C THR A 140 -6.47 -6.15 8.58
N PRO A 141 -7.24 -7.27 8.69
CA PRO A 141 -7.61 -7.90 9.96
C PRO A 141 -6.42 -8.26 10.82
N THR A 142 -5.43 -8.93 10.23
CA THR A 142 -4.23 -9.39 10.95
C THR A 142 -3.43 -8.21 11.50
N LEU A 143 -3.27 -7.13 10.71
CA LEU A 143 -2.61 -5.92 11.19
C LEU A 143 -3.41 -5.26 12.31
N GLU A 144 -4.74 -5.22 12.22
CA GLU A 144 -5.60 -4.70 13.29
C GLU A 144 -5.40 -5.49 14.59
N ALA A 145 -5.44 -6.83 14.51
CA ALA A 145 -5.23 -7.69 15.66
C ALA A 145 -3.84 -7.45 16.30
N GLU A 146 -2.79 -7.40 15.48
CA GLU A 146 -1.43 -7.09 15.94
C GLU A 146 -1.34 -5.73 16.64
N LEU A 147 -1.90 -4.68 16.04
CA LEU A 147 -1.85 -3.35 16.65
C LEU A 147 -2.62 -3.30 17.97
N ARG A 148 -3.73 -4.07 18.11
CA ARG A 148 -4.43 -4.21 19.39
C ARG A 148 -3.56 -4.83 20.47
N THR A 149 -2.77 -5.87 20.18
CA THR A 149 -1.82 -6.46 21.15
C THR A 149 -0.71 -5.48 21.55
N ARG A 150 -0.40 -4.50 20.69
CA ARG A 150 0.55 -3.42 20.95
C ARG A 150 -0.05 -2.19 21.66
N GLY A 151 -1.33 -2.29 22.08
CA GLY A 151 -2.04 -1.24 22.85
C GLY A 151 -2.67 -0.14 22.02
N PHE A 152 -2.88 -0.33 20.71
CA PHE A 152 -3.70 0.56 19.90
C PHE A 152 -5.18 0.20 20.09
N SER A 153 -6.04 1.16 20.43
CA SER A 153 -7.43 0.88 20.82
C SER A 153 -8.46 1.31 19.78
N ARG A 154 -8.31 2.47 19.18
CA ARG A 154 -9.29 3.08 18.27
C ARG A 154 -8.90 2.81 16.81
N LEU A 155 -9.09 1.57 16.37
CA LEU A 155 -8.76 1.13 15.01
C LEU A 155 -10.01 1.07 14.14
N HIS A 156 -9.88 1.53 12.88
CA HIS A 156 -10.90 1.49 11.85
C HIS A 156 -10.37 0.80 10.61
N ARG A 157 -11.15 -0.12 10.04
CA ARG A 157 -10.75 -0.85 8.86
C ARG A 157 -10.90 0.01 7.60
N TRP A 158 -9.79 0.21 6.93
CA TRP A 158 -9.70 0.85 5.63
C TRP A 158 -8.83 0.04 4.70
N GLY A 159 -9.46 -0.78 3.85
CA GLY A 159 -8.79 -1.64 2.87
C GLY A 159 -8.03 -0.84 1.81
N ARG A 160 -7.76 -1.52 0.71
CA ARG A 160 -7.11 -0.90 -0.46
C ARG A 160 -7.94 -1.17 -1.70
N GLY A 161 -7.93 -0.21 -2.62
CA GLY A 161 -8.64 -0.31 -3.87
C GLY A 161 -7.76 -0.69 -5.04
N VAL A 162 -8.38 -1.32 -6.04
CA VAL A 162 -7.82 -1.63 -7.35
C VAL A 162 -8.71 -1.01 -8.42
N ASP A 163 -8.11 -0.52 -9.48
CA ASP A 163 -8.84 -0.04 -10.65
C ASP A 163 -9.38 -1.24 -11.45
N LEU A 164 -10.64 -1.58 -11.21
CA LEU A 164 -11.32 -2.71 -11.85
C LEU A 164 -11.66 -2.46 -13.33
N SER A 165 -11.52 -1.22 -13.83
CA SER A 165 -11.65 -0.93 -15.26
C SER A 165 -10.36 -1.28 -16.01
N LEU A 166 -9.21 -1.18 -15.33
CA LEU A 166 -7.89 -1.50 -15.84
C LEU A 166 -7.52 -2.97 -15.58
N PHE A 167 -7.59 -3.40 -14.32
CA PHE A 167 -7.27 -4.77 -13.90
C PHE A 167 -8.53 -5.64 -13.99
N ARG A 168 -8.68 -6.31 -15.11
CA ARG A 168 -9.82 -7.17 -15.44
C ARG A 168 -9.35 -8.37 -16.27
N PRO A 169 -10.07 -9.50 -16.29
CA PRO A 169 -9.61 -10.71 -16.98
C PRO A 169 -9.58 -10.57 -18.50
N ASP A 170 -10.49 -9.77 -19.03
CA ASP A 170 -10.64 -9.51 -20.46
C ASP A 170 -9.74 -8.35 -20.90
N GLY A 171 -9.14 -8.49 -22.09
CA GLY A 171 -8.25 -7.51 -22.68
C GLY A 171 -6.99 -8.14 -23.30
N PRO A 172 -6.13 -7.32 -23.89
CA PRO A 172 -4.94 -7.82 -24.57
C PRO A 172 -3.98 -8.50 -23.58
N ARG A 173 -3.28 -9.52 -24.07
CA ARG A 173 -2.13 -10.11 -23.41
C ARG A 173 -0.86 -9.33 -23.79
N LEU A 174 0.20 -9.54 -23.03
CA LEU A 174 1.48 -8.89 -23.26
C LEU A 174 2.23 -9.61 -24.39
N PRO A 175 2.56 -8.95 -25.52
CA PRO A 175 3.22 -9.61 -26.64
C PRO A 175 4.55 -10.29 -26.28
N GLU A 176 5.30 -9.72 -25.32
CA GLU A 176 6.58 -10.26 -24.85
C GLU A 176 6.47 -11.63 -24.16
N VAL A 177 5.25 -12.07 -23.87
CA VAL A 177 4.99 -13.39 -23.26
C VAL A 177 4.66 -14.44 -24.33
N GLU A 178 4.35 -14.02 -25.55
CA GLU A 178 4.08 -14.94 -26.66
C GLU A 178 5.32 -15.80 -26.97
N GLY A 179 5.11 -17.12 -27.04
CA GLY A 179 6.18 -18.08 -27.30
C GLY A 179 7.06 -18.44 -26.10
N LEU A 180 6.85 -17.88 -24.94
CA LEU A 180 7.53 -18.32 -23.72
C LEU A 180 7.04 -19.69 -23.26
N ALA A 181 7.97 -20.50 -22.72
CA ALA A 181 7.61 -21.79 -22.17
C ALA A 181 6.69 -21.63 -20.95
N GLY A 182 5.50 -22.23 -21.00
CA GLY A 182 4.57 -22.23 -19.88
C GLY A 182 4.89 -23.27 -18.79
N PRO A 183 4.33 -23.12 -17.58
CA PRO A 183 3.52 -21.99 -17.15
C PRO A 183 4.33 -20.71 -16.96
N VAL A 184 3.71 -19.55 -17.15
CA VAL A 184 4.30 -18.24 -16.93
C VAL A 184 3.99 -17.78 -15.52
N MET A 185 5.03 -17.68 -14.70
CA MET A 185 4.97 -17.23 -13.31
C MET A 185 5.42 -15.77 -13.23
N LEU A 186 4.56 -14.89 -12.70
CA LEU A 186 4.80 -13.45 -12.67
C LEU A 186 5.12 -12.93 -11.28
N HIS A 187 6.15 -12.10 -11.18
CA HIS A 187 6.38 -11.20 -10.05
C HIS A 187 6.23 -9.75 -10.52
N VAL A 188 5.51 -8.93 -9.75
CA VAL A 188 5.38 -7.48 -9.97
C VAL A 188 5.76 -6.75 -8.69
N GLY A 189 6.68 -5.80 -8.80
CA GLY A 189 7.05 -4.96 -7.67
C GLY A 189 8.47 -4.44 -7.73
N ARG A 190 8.85 -3.68 -6.70
CA ARG A 190 10.22 -3.20 -6.54
C ARG A 190 11.18 -4.40 -6.40
N VAL A 191 12.23 -4.43 -7.19
CA VAL A 191 13.26 -5.47 -7.09
C VAL A 191 14.26 -5.07 -6.01
N ALA A 192 13.92 -5.45 -4.76
CA ALA A 192 14.67 -5.07 -3.56
C ALA A 192 14.69 -6.23 -2.55
N PRO A 193 15.68 -6.27 -1.62
CA PRO A 193 15.83 -7.38 -0.67
C PRO A 193 14.57 -7.67 0.15
N GLU A 194 13.87 -6.64 0.59
CA GLU A 194 12.64 -6.77 1.39
C GLU A 194 11.49 -7.45 0.62
N LYS A 195 11.55 -7.48 -0.71
CA LYS A 195 10.54 -8.17 -1.54
C LYS A 195 10.86 -9.65 -1.75
N ASN A 196 12.03 -10.11 -1.27
CA ASN A 196 12.41 -11.51 -1.29
C ASN A 196 12.26 -12.19 -2.65
N ILE A 197 12.50 -11.44 -3.73
CA ILE A 197 12.32 -11.92 -5.12
C ILE A 197 13.20 -13.13 -5.42
N GLU A 198 14.32 -13.25 -4.71
CA GLU A 198 15.23 -14.38 -4.85
C GLU A 198 14.54 -15.72 -4.52
N ALA A 199 13.68 -15.76 -3.53
CA ALA A 199 12.92 -16.97 -3.20
C ALA A 199 12.00 -17.40 -4.36
N PHE A 200 11.42 -16.45 -5.09
CA PHE A 200 10.67 -16.73 -6.33
C PHE A 200 11.57 -17.25 -7.44
N LEU A 201 12.69 -16.57 -7.68
CA LEU A 201 13.60 -16.92 -8.76
C LEU A 201 14.29 -18.28 -8.53
N ALA A 202 14.54 -18.63 -7.27
CA ALA A 202 15.15 -19.91 -6.89
C ALA A 202 14.14 -21.08 -6.77
N ALA A 203 12.83 -20.80 -6.75
CA ALA A 203 11.81 -21.85 -6.60
C ALA A 203 11.93 -22.87 -7.75
N ASP A 204 11.97 -24.16 -7.39
CA ASP A 204 12.09 -25.25 -8.38
C ASP A 204 10.70 -25.57 -8.97
N VAL A 205 10.34 -24.77 -9.96
CA VAL A 205 9.09 -24.95 -10.73
C VAL A 205 9.43 -24.75 -12.22
N PRO A 206 9.08 -25.70 -13.09
CA PRO A 206 9.30 -25.58 -14.52
C PRO A 206 8.44 -24.46 -15.12
N GLY A 207 8.92 -23.87 -16.21
CA GLY A 207 8.26 -22.78 -16.92
C GLY A 207 9.04 -21.46 -16.86
N THR A 208 8.41 -20.38 -17.27
CA THR A 208 9.05 -19.06 -17.35
C THR A 208 8.79 -18.21 -16.12
N LYS A 209 9.84 -17.71 -15.51
CA LYS A 209 9.77 -16.70 -14.44
C LYS A 209 9.86 -15.31 -15.05
N LEU A 210 8.79 -14.54 -14.92
CA LEU A 210 8.63 -13.19 -15.46
C LEU A 210 8.69 -12.16 -14.33
N VAL A 211 9.57 -11.18 -14.45
CA VAL A 211 9.76 -10.11 -13.47
C VAL A 211 9.40 -8.76 -14.07
N VAL A 212 8.42 -8.12 -13.49
CA VAL A 212 8.01 -6.74 -13.81
C VAL A 212 8.34 -5.84 -12.64
N GLY A 213 9.19 -4.85 -12.88
CA GLY A 213 9.63 -3.89 -11.88
C GLY A 213 11.09 -3.53 -12.01
N ASP A 214 11.49 -2.59 -11.16
CA ASP A 214 12.87 -2.10 -11.09
C ASP A 214 13.30 -1.95 -9.61
N GLY A 215 14.59 -1.81 -9.38
CA GLY A 215 15.10 -1.59 -8.03
C GLY A 215 16.56 -2.00 -7.85
N PRO A 216 17.10 -1.73 -6.65
CA PRO A 216 18.54 -1.85 -6.40
C PRO A 216 19.08 -3.27 -6.52
N ALA A 217 18.25 -4.31 -6.35
CA ALA A 217 18.68 -5.70 -6.48
C ALA A 217 18.63 -6.23 -7.93
N LEU A 218 17.98 -5.52 -8.87
CA LEU A 218 17.77 -6.00 -10.24
C LEU A 218 19.08 -6.42 -10.96
N PRO A 219 20.19 -5.65 -10.90
CA PRO A 219 21.44 -6.08 -11.56
C PRO A 219 22.00 -7.39 -11.02
N ALA A 220 21.89 -7.63 -9.71
CA ALA A 220 22.33 -8.86 -9.08
C ALA A 220 21.43 -10.05 -9.46
N MET A 221 20.11 -9.84 -9.50
CA MET A 221 19.15 -10.88 -9.88
C MET A 221 19.33 -11.30 -11.34
N ARG A 222 19.50 -10.35 -12.26
CA ARG A 222 19.78 -10.66 -13.68
C ARG A 222 21.05 -11.52 -13.86
N ARG A 223 22.12 -11.24 -13.11
CA ARG A 223 23.35 -12.03 -13.19
C ARG A 223 23.17 -13.44 -12.63
N ARG A 224 22.43 -13.57 -11.52
CA ARG A 224 22.26 -14.84 -10.80
C ARG A 224 21.22 -15.76 -11.44
N TYR A 225 20.19 -15.16 -12.04
CA TYR A 225 19.06 -15.85 -12.67
C TYR A 225 18.86 -15.39 -14.13
N PRO A 226 19.83 -15.64 -15.03
CA PRO A 226 19.81 -15.13 -16.41
C PRO A 226 18.67 -15.71 -17.25
N ASN A 227 18.11 -16.86 -16.87
CA ASN A 227 17.01 -17.52 -17.57
C ASN A 227 15.62 -16.91 -17.25
N ALA A 228 15.53 -16.03 -16.27
CA ALA A 228 14.29 -15.28 -16.01
C ALA A 228 14.14 -14.11 -16.98
N VAL A 229 12.90 -13.79 -17.31
CA VAL A 229 12.58 -12.67 -18.21
C VAL A 229 12.32 -11.40 -17.36
N TYR A 230 13.01 -10.31 -17.66
CA TYR A 230 12.94 -9.05 -16.93
C TYR A 230 12.46 -7.92 -17.84
N LEU A 231 11.25 -7.44 -17.65
CA LEU A 231 10.63 -6.42 -18.50
C LEU A 231 10.82 -4.97 -17.99
N GLY A 232 11.45 -4.80 -16.81
CA GLY A 232 11.51 -3.48 -16.19
C GLY A 232 10.14 -3.05 -15.62
N ALA A 233 10.00 -1.77 -15.27
CA ALA A 233 8.76 -1.25 -14.73
C ALA A 233 7.70 -1.08 -15.83
N LEU A 234 6.51 -1.63 -15.62
CA LEU A 234 5.34 -1.46 -16.48
C LEU A 234 4.25 -0.69 -15.74
N HIS A 235 3.42 0.04 -16.50
CA HIS A 235 2.32 0.85 -15.99
C HIS A 235 1.07 0.72 -16.86
N GLY A 236 -0.09 1.10 -16.31
CA GLY A 236 -1.35 1.14 -17.04
C GLY A 236 -1.68 -0.20 -17.70
N GLU A 237 -2.15 -0.14 -18.95
CA GLU A 237 -2.62 -1.32 -19.68
C GLU A 237 -1.52 -2.37 -19.89
N ARG A 238 -0.25 -1.96 -20.06
CA ARG A 238 0.84 -2.94 -20.18
C ARG A 238 1.06 -3.74 -18.89
N LEU A 239 0.89 -3.11 -17.73
CA LEU A 239 0.94 -3.82 -16.44
C LEU A 239 -0.25 -4.78 -16.30
N ALA A 240 -1.45 -4.32 -16.64
CA ALA A 240 -2.64 -5.18 -16.61
C ALA A 240 -2.51 -6.36 -17.58
N ALA A 241 -1.95 -6.13 -18.78
CA ALA A 241 -1.66 -7.18 -19.76
C ALA A 241 -0.65 -8.20 -19.22
N ALA A 242 0.37 -7.77 -18.44
CA ALA A 242 1.32 -8.67 -17.81
C ALA A 242 0.62 -9.63 -16.83
N TYR A 243 -0.28 -9.13 -15.98
CA TYR A 243 -1.08 -10.00 -15.11
C TYR A 243 -1.95 -10.97 -15.91
N ARG A 244 -2.69 -10.51 -16.93
CA ARG A 244 -3.52 -11.37 -17.78
C ARG A 244 -2.73 -12.46 -18.50
N SER A 245 -1.47 -12.19 -18.83
CA SER A 245 -0.58 -13.10 -19.53
C SER A 245 0.00 -14.20 -18.66
N ALA A 246 0.04 -14.00 -17.35
CA ALA A 246 0.58 -14.96 -16.42
C ALA A 246 -0.43 -16.05 -16.04
N ASP A 247 0.08 -17.25 -15.76
CA ASP A 247 -0.72 -18.38 -15.24
C ASP A 247 -0.84 -18.32 -13.72
N VAL A 248 0.18 -17.77 -13.05
CA VAL A 248 0.18 -17.52 -11.60
C VAL A 248 0.97 -16.26 -11.27
N PHE A 249 0.49 -15.50 -10.30
CA PHE A 249 1.21 -14.39 -9.69
C PHE A 249 1.89 -14.85 -8.41
N VAL A 250 3.21 -14.61 -8.29
CA VAL A 250 3.99 -15.05 -7.14
C VAL A 250 4.39 -13.87 -6.27
N PHE A 251 3.86 -13.85 -5.05
CA PHE A 251 4.14 -12.83 -4.04
C PHE A 251 5.07 -13.38 -2.96
N ALA A 252 6.37 -13.16 -3.13
CA ALA A 252 7.39 -13.70 -2.25
C ALA A 252 7.72 -12.82 -1.02
N SER A 253 7.15 -11.61 -0.91
CA SER A 253 7.38 -10.72 0.24
C SER A 253 6.81 -11.29 1.54
N ARG A 254 7.55 -11.10 2.64
CA ARG A 254 7.11 -11.48 4.01
C ARG A 254 6.78 -10.28 4.90
N THR A 255 6.91 -9.04 4.38
CA THR A 255 6.87 -7.82 5.22
C THR A 255 5.82 -6.80 4.78
N ASP A 256 5.11 -7.04 3.70
CA ASP A 256 4.07 -6.12 3.22
C ASP A 256 2.83 -6.14 4.12
N THR A 257 2.25 -4.97 4.35
CA THR A 257 1.04 -4.82 5.18
C THR A 257 -0.25 -5.16 4.43
N PHE A 258 -0.24 -5.15 3.09
CA PHE A 258 -1.39 -5.48 2.24
C PHE A 258 -0.98 -6.22 0.96
N GLY A 259 -0.14 -5.61 0.12
CA GLY A 259 0.25 -6.16 -1.18
C GLY A 259 -0.79 -5.91 -2.28
N LEU A 260 -0.99 -4.64 -2.67
CA LEU A 260 -1.90 -4.23 -3.76
C LEU A 260 -1.77 -5.08 -5.02
N VAL A 261 -0.58 -5.49 -5.35
CA VAL A 261 -0.24 -6.32 -6.53
C VAL A 261 -0.95 -7.68 -6.54
N MET A 262 -1.27 -8.24 -5.35
CA MET A 262 -2.07 -9.47 -5.25
C MET A 262 -3.52 -9.22 -5.66
N ALA A 263 -4.11 -8.11 -5.20
CA ALA A 263 -5.47 -7.73 -5.58
C ALA A 263 -5.56 -7.37 -7.07
N GLU A 264 -4.53 -6.75 -7.65
CA GLU A 264 -4.40 -6.48 -9.09
C GLU A 264 -4.33 -7.79 -9.91
N ALA A 265 -3.52 -8.75 -9.44
CA ALA A 265 -3.41 -10.06 -10.06
C ALA A 265 -4.76 -10.80 -10.07
N MET A 266 -5.41 -10.91 -8.91
CA MET A 266 -6.72 -11.54 -8.78
C MET A 266 -7.77 -10.83 -9.65
N ALA A 267 -7.83 -9.49 -9.62
CA ALA A 267 -8.76 -8.73 -10.46
C ALA A 267 -8.55 -8.98 -11.96
N SER A 268 -7.32 -9.26 -12.38
CA SER A 268 -6.94 -9.64 -13.74
C SER A 268 -7.17 -11.14 -14.04
N GLY A 269 -7.74 -11.89 -13.08
CA GLY A 269 -7.99 -13.31 -13.22
C GLY A 269 -6.74 -14.18 -13.06
N THR A 270 -5.71 -13.71 -12.36
CA THR A 270 -4.46 -14.45 -12.15
C THR A 270 -4.39 -14.92 -10.70
N PRO A 271 -4.43 -16.26 -10.46
CA PRO A 271 -4.31 -16.82 -9.13
C PRO A 271 -2.99 -16.45 -8.45
N VAL A 272 -3.00 -16.36 -7.13
CA VAL A 272 -1.85 -15.93 -6.32
C VAL A 272 -1.19 -17.09 -5.61
N ALA A 273 0.14 -17.15 -5.63
CA ALA A 273 0.95 -17.99 -4.75
C ALA A 273 1.75 -17.09 -3.79
N ALA A 274 1.67 -17.32 -2.47
CA ALA A 274 2.35 -16.49 -1.50
C ALA A 274 2.67 -17.24 -0.21
N TYR A 275 3.50 -16.62 0.65
CA TYR A 275 3.71 -17.12 2.03
C TYR A 275 2.50 -16.77 2.91
N PRO A 276 2.21 -17.63 3.94
CA PRO A 276 1.09 -17.42 4.87
C PRO A 276 1.44 -16.39 5.96
N VAL A 277 1.74 -15.17 5.55
CA VAL A 277 2.10 -14.05 6.43
C VAL A 277 1.07 -12.94 6.36
N ALA A 278 1.16 -11.95 7.27
CA ALA A 278 0.32 -10.75 7.24
C ALA A 278 0.35 -10.08 5.85
N GLY A 279 -0.78 -9.63 5.37
CA GLY A 279 -1.00 -9.21 4.00
C GLY A 279 -1.62 -10.35 3.18
N PRO A 280 -0.85 -11.36 2.72
CA PRO A 280 -1.40 -12.50 1.98
C PRO A 280 -2.57 -13.21 2.66
N VAL A 281 -2.50 -13.51 3.96
CA VAL A 281 -3.60 -14.18 4.69
C VAL A 281 -4.89 -13.37 4.76
N ASP A 282 -4.80 -12.06 4.59
CA ASP A 282 -5.94 -11.15 4.63
C ASP A 282 -6.50 -10.83 3.23
N VAL A 283 -5.67 -10.96 2.19
CA VAL A 283 -5.98 -10.51 0.82
C VAL A 283 -6.36 -11.68 -0.08
N VAL A 284 -5.68 -12.82 0.07
CA VAL A 284 -5.88 -13.99 -0.78
C VAL A 284 -6.97 -14.86 -0.18
N SER A 285 -8.16 -14.86 -0.79
CA SER A 285 -9.25 -15.72 -0.37
C SER A 285 -9.12 -17.13 -0.94
N GLU A 286 -9.84 -18.06 -0.34
CA GLU A 286 -9.94 -19.43 -0.84
C GLU A 286 -10.40 -19.47 -2.30
N GLY A 287 -9.77 -20.33 -3.12
CA GLY A 287 -10.00 -20.41 -4.56
C GLY A 287 -9.33 -19.33 -5.41
N ALA A 288 -8.81 -18.24 -4.81
CA ALA A 288 -8.14 -17.18 -5.54
C ALA A 288 -6.60 -17.27 -5.46
N GLY A 289 -6.08 -18.12 -4.58
CA GLY A 289 -4.66 -18.35 -4.45
C GLY A 289 -4.34 -19.45 -3.44
N VAL A 290 -3.06 -19.78 -3.34
CA VAL A 290 -2.54 -20.77 -2.39
C VAL A 290 -1.45 -20.13 -1.55
N LEU A 291 -1.59 -20.28 -0.23
CA LEU A 291 -0.59 -19.83 0.74
C LEU A 291 0.17 -21.04 1.29
N GLY A 292 1.50 -20.98 1.29
CA GLY A 292 2.34 -22.06 1.79
C GLY A 292 3.73 -21.60 2.22
N GLU A 293 4.31 -22.26 3.23
CA GLU A 293 5.70 -21.98 3.66
C GLU A 293 6.72 -22.44 2.61
N ASP A 294 6.39 -23.45 1.81
CA ASP A 294 7.12 -23.79 0.60
C ASP A 294 6.48 -23.12 -0.62
N LEU A 295 7.23 -22.18 -1.20
CA LEU A 295 6.72 -21.36 -2.31
C LEU A 295 6.52 -22.19 -3.59
N ALA A 296 7.33 -23.20 -3.84
CA ALA A 296 7.16 -24.07 -5.01
C ALA A 296 5.84 -24.85 -4.93
N THR A 297 5.54 -25.43 -3.78
CA THR A 297 4.26 -26.10 -3.51
C THR A 297 3.08 -25.13 -3.66
N ALA A 298 3.19 -23.90 -3.15
CA ALA A 298 2.16 -22.88 -3.31
C ALA A 298 1.92 -22.51 -4.79
N ILE A 299 3.00 -22.38 -5.58
CA ILE A 299 2.91 -22.12 -7.02
C ILE A 299 2.20 -23.28 -7.73
N HIS A 300 2.62 -24.52 -7.50
CA HIS A 300 1.96 -25.69 -8.11
C HIS A 300 0.48 -25.80 -7.73
N GLY A 301 0.13 -25.45 -6.50
CA GLY A 301 -1.28 -25.37 -6.06
C GLY A 301 -2.04 -24.29 -6.78
N ALA A 302 -1.50 -23.08 -6.87
CA ALA A 302 -2.16 -21.94 -7.51
C ALA A 302 -2.35 -22.12 -9.03
N LEU A 303 -1.43 -22.78 -9.71
CA LEU A 303 -1.54 -23.13 -11.15
C LEU A 303 -2.74 -24.01 -11.48
N ARG A 304 -3.35 -24.68 -10.50
CA ARG A 304 -4.53 -25.54 -10.67
C ARG A 304 -5.85 -24.80 -10.41
N LEU A 305 -5.78 -23.55 -9.96
CA LEU A 305 -6.98 -22.78 -9.61
C LEU A 305 -7.66 -22.16 -10.84
N ASP A 306 -8.97 -21.98 -10.72
CA ASP A 306 -9.76 -21.32 -11.75
C ASP A 306 -9.50 -19.80 -11.76
N ARG A 307 -9.18 -19.29 -12.94
CA ARG A 307 -8.97 -17.86 -13.18
C ARG A 307 -10.24 -17.03 -12.93
N ALA A 308 -11.43 -17.62 -13.18
CA ALA A 308 -12.69 -16.94 -12.92
C ALA A 308 -12.95 -16.76 -11.42
N ALA A 309 -12.56 -17.74 -10.59
CA ALA A 309 -12.63 -17.64 -9.13
C ALA A 309 -11.70 -16.53 -8.62
N ALA A 310 -10.46 -16.46 -9.12
CA ALA A 310 -9.53 -15.39 -8.80
C ALA A 310 -10.11 -14.01 -9.18
N ALA A 311 -10.67 -13.86 -10.38
CA ALA A 311 -11.30 -12.62 -10.83
C ALA A 311 -12.49 -12.22 -9.95
N ALA A 312 -13.32 -13.18 -9.54
CA ALA A 312 -14.44 -12.93 -8.64
C ALA A 312 -13.97 -12.37 -7.28
N ALA A 313 -12.92 -12.95 -6.71
CA ALA A 313 -12.29 -12.45 -5.49
C ALA A 313 -11.69 -11.05 -5.66
N GLY A 314 -10.99 -10.80 -6.76
CA GLY A 314 -10.40 -9.51 -7.08
C GLY A 314 -11.40 -8.36 -7.16
N ARG A 315 -12.63 -8.61 -7.63
CA ARG A 315 -13.71 -7.61 -7.68
C ARG A 315 -14.09 -7.03 -6.30
N ALA A 316 -13.80 -7.74 -5.22
CA ALA A 316 -14.04 -7.22 -3.85
C ALA A 316 -13.18 -6.01 -3.49
N PHE A 317 -12.10 -5.74 -4.24
CA PHE A 317 -11.14 -4.66 -3.97
C PHE A 317 -11.41 -3.38 -4.78
N GLY A 318 -12.65 -3.11 -5.21
CA GLY A 318 -12.97 -1.88 -5.93
C GLY A 318 -12.75 -0.60 -5.11
N TRP A 319 -12.28 0.47 -5.76
CA TRP A 319 -12.03 1.78 -5.13
C TRP A 319 -13.28 2.38 -4.48
N ASP A 320 -14.46 2.17 -5.04
CA ASP A 320 -15.73 2.65 -4.48
C ASP A 320 -15.94 2.16 -3.04
N ARG A 321 -15.77 0.86 -2.80
CA ARG A 321 -15.86 0.26 -1.46
C ARG A 321 -14.77 0.80 -0.52
N CYS A 322 -13.54 0.87 -1.01
CA CYS A 322 -12.40 1.39 -0.25
C CYS A 322 -12.63 2.84 0.19
N THR A 323 -13.12 3.69 -0.72
CA THR A 323 -13.39 5.10 -0.44
C THR A 323 -14.55 5.29 0.53
N ARG A 324 -15.62 4.46 0.45
CA ARG A 324 -16.69 4.49 1.46
C ARG A 324 -16.16 4.13 2.85
N GLN A 325 -15.32 3.09 2.97
CA GLN A 325 -14.68 2.76 4.25
C GLN A 325 -13.86 3.94 4.81
N PHE A 326 -13.17 4.68 3.93
CA PHE A 326 -12.44 5.88 4.34
C PHE A 326 -13.39 6.95 4.90
N LEU A 327 -14.50 7.26 4.19
CA LEU A 327 -15.50 8.22 4.62
C LEU A 327 -16.16 7.85 5.95
N ASP A 328 -16.53 6.59 6.11
CA ASP A 328 -17.18 6.07 7.31
C ASP A 328 -16.28 6.20 8.56
N GLY A 329 -14.96 6.13 8.35
CA GLY A 329 -13.98 6.29 9.42
C GLY A 329 -13.68 7.73 9.78
N LEU A 330 -13.96 8.72 8.93
CA LEU A 330 -13.69 10.12 9.23
C LEU A 330 -14.52 10.61 10.42
N ARG A 331 -13.99 11.58 11.15
CA ARG A 331 -14.69 12.25 12.25
C ARG A 331 -14.96 13.71 11.86
N PRO A 332 -16.23 14.09 11.71
CA PRO A 332 -16.60 15.47 11.44
C PRO A 332 -16.18 16.41 12.58
N ILE A 333 -15.69 17.58 12.20
CA ILE A 333 -15.40 18.66 13.13
C ILE A 333 -16.72 19.38 13.41
N THR A 334 -17.28 19.12 14.60
CA THR A 334 -18.45 19.89 15.05
C THR A 334 -18.01 21.29 15.37
N ARG A 335 -18.24 22.24 14.46
CA ARG A 335 -18.07 23.64 14.75
C ARG A 335 -19.16 24.01 15.75
N LEU A 336 -18.83 24.13 17.03
CA LEU A 336 -19.65 24.88 17.95
C LEU A 336 -19.83 26.26 17.30
N ALA A 337 -21.08 26.63 16.99
CA ALA A 337 -21.38 27.98 16.53
C ALA A 337 -20.71 28.93 17.53
N LYS A 338 -19.70 29.67 17.10
CA LYS A 338 -19.19 30.77 17.91
C LYS A 338 -20.40 31.66 18.16
N ALA A 339 -20.86 31.66 19.39
CA ALA A 339 -21.85 32.63 19.83
C ALA A 339 -21.35 34.01 19.44
N ALA A 340 -22.15 34.69 18.62
CA ALA A 340 -21.88 36.02 18.15
C ALA A 340 -21.86 37.03 19.31
#